data_5c6f3dae93717244220c74742f2437a3
#
_entry.id   5c6f3dae93717244220c74742f2437a3
#
_cell.length_a   1.000
_cell.length_b   1.000
_cell.length_c   1.000
_cell.angle_alpha   90.00
_cell.angle_beta   90.00
_cell.angle_gamma   90.00
#
_symmetry.space_group_name_H-M   'P 1'
#
loop_
_entity.id
_entity.type
_entity.pdbx_description
1 polymer ?
#
loop_
_entity_poly.entity_id
_entity_poly.type
_entity_poly.pdbx_seq_one_letter_code
_entity_poly.pdbx_strand_id
1 'polypeptide(L)'
;NTSATKTAGSRNHIFANLDFNLNRDESYESNLSLKVQRTSNDTYFRNHSINTILVDSEDTNLENEIKYNFSKNDMFLNIAGSVYEDLRVTTNSRYEYIVPNIMFGKTFFTEKFGSFDFQSNALHNNYQTNKYKTSLTNDVIWRPSSHITKKGFVNSLEGMLRNINYKARKTNELKDAGTVNEMHGVLAYKSSLPMKKDGINYYNIFSPNFMVRYAPGHMKNLRGKNIILNYTNLYSLNKTSEIEDGLSTILGLDFKVNQKGTGEVEREKLSLSLGQVFNHKENNDMPSKSSLDQKMSDVVGEINYNFSEIGKIDYKFSVDHNFNDLNYNEISTEL
;
A
#
# COMPACT_ATOMS: atom_id res chain seq x y z
N ASN A 1 28.69 -48.21 33.53
CA ASN A 1 28.31 -47.52 32.26
C ASN A 1 26.89 -47.92 31.90
N THR A 2 25.91 -47.21 32.46
CA THR A 2 24.52 -47.27 32.02
C THR A 2 24.34 -46.31 30.86
N SER A 3 24.33 -46.80 29.63
CA SER A 3 23.89 -46.03 28.46
C SER A 3 22.39 -45.81 28.58
N ALA A 4 21.97 -44.57 28.87
CA ALA A 4 20.60 -44.18 28.75
C ALA A 4 20.19 -44.27 27.28
N THR A 5 19.43 -45.27 26.92
CA THR A 5 18.73 -45.34 25.63
C THR A 5 17.72 -44.18 25.58
N LYS A 6 18.07 -43.11 24.88
CA LYS A 6 17.09 -42.09 24.50
C LYS A 6 16.02 -42.79 23.65
N THR A 7 14.84 -42.99 24.21
CA THR A 7 13.67 -43.36 23.42
C THR A 7 13.48 -42.30 22.32
N ALA A 8 13.75 -42.69 21.08
CA ALA A 8 13.50 -41.83 19.94
C ALA A 8 11.99 -41.59 19.88
N GLY A 9 11.54 -40.39 20.22
CA GLY A 9 10.12 -39.99 20.05
C GLY A 9 9.71 -40.13 18.59
N SER A 10 8.42 -40.33 18.34
CA SER A 10 7.88 -40.41 16.97
C SER A 10 8.21 -39.12 16.23
N ARG A 11 8.77 -39.26 15.03
CA ARG A 11 9.12 -38.12 14.15
C ARG A 11 8.12 -38.09 13.01
N ASN A 12 7.39 -37.02 12.91
CA ASN A 12 6.39 -36.83 11.87
C ASN A 12 6.30 -35.36 11.47
N HIS A 13 5.77 -35.13 10.29
CA HIS A 13 5.41 -33.82 9.76
C HIS A 13 4.16 -33.93 8.89
N ILE A 14 3.47 -32.80 8.74
CA ILE A 14 2.36 -32.63 7.81
C ILE A 14 2.54 -31.28 7.14
N PHE A 15 2.61 -31.28 5.81
CA PHE A 15 2.58 -30.07 4.98
C PHE A 15 1.51 -30.25 3.93
N ALA A 16 0.56 -29.34 3.90
CA ALA A 16 -0.53 -29.33 2.93
C ALA A 16 -0.89 -27.92 2.54
N ASN A 17 -1.15 -27.73 1.25
CA ASN A 17 -1.76 -26.54 0.71
C ASN A 17 -2.93 -26.99 -0.17
N LEU A 18 -4.15 -26.59 0.19
CA LEU A 18 -5.38 -26.98 -0.47
C LEU A 18 -6.13 -25.73 -0.90
N ASP A 19 -6.44 -25.64 -2.18
CA ASP A 19 -7.19 -24.54 -2.76
C ASP A 19 -8.49 -25.08 -3.38
N PHE A 20 -9.60 -24.54 -2.92
CA PHE A 20 -10.93 -24.92 -3.37
C PHE A 20 -11.57 -23.74 -4.11
N ASN A 21 -11.84 -23.93 -5.39
CA ASN A 21 -12.68 -23.00 -6.13
C ASN A 21 -14.15 -23.31 -5.84
N LEU A 22 -14.87 -22.35 -5.28
CA LEU A 22 -16.26 -22.48 -4.88
C LEU A 22 -17.22 -21.75 -5.84
N ASN A 23 -16.73 -21.32 -6.99
CA ASN A 23 -17.54 -20.65 -8.00
C ASN A 23 -18.64 -21.61 -8.51
N ARG A 24 -19.87 -21.11 -8.55
CA ARG A 24 -21.00 -21.82 -9.18
C ARG A 24 -21.28 -21.34 -10.59
N ASP A 25 -20.91 -20.10 -10.88
CA ASP A 25 -21.03 -19.45 -12.17
C ASP A 25 -19.92 -18.41 -12.35
N GLU A 26 -19.84 -17.75 -13.50
CA GLU A 26 -18.82 -16.73 -13.83
C GLU A 26 -19.14 -15.35 -13.24
N SER A 27 -20.25 -15.18 -12.52
CA SER A 27 -20.68 -13.88 -12.01
C SER A 27 -19.92 -13.43 -10.75
N TYR A 28 -19.18 -14.32 -10.10
CA TYR A 28 -18.38 -14.05 -8.92
C TYR A 28 -17.21 -15.03 -8.79
N GLU A 29 -16.20 -14.63 -8.06
CA GLU A 29 -15.08 -15.48 -7.67
C GLU A 29 -15.17 -15.80 -6.18
N SER A 30 -15.00 -17.07 -5.83
CA SER A 30 -15.05 -17.53 -4.45
C SER A 30 -14.06 -18.67 -4.26
N ASN A 31 -13.05 -18.44 -3.40
CA ASN A 31 -11.96 -19.37 -3.17
C ASN A 31 -11.76 -19.60 -1.67
N LEU A 32 -11.58 -20.85 -1.29
CA LEU A 32 -11.17 -21.24 0.05
C LEU A 32 -9.80 -21.91 -0.01
N SER A 33 -8.82 -21.34 0.73
CA SER A 33 -7.47 -21.88 0.85
C SER A 33 -7.24 -22.38 2.26
N LEU A 34 -6.57 -23.51 2.39
CA LEU A 34 -6.13 -24.10 3.64
C LEU A 34 -4.66 -24.46 3.55
N LYS A 35 -3.83 -23.86 4.41
CA LYS A 35 -2.42 -24.18 4.56
C LYS A 35 -2.17 -24.79 5.92
N VAL A 36 -1.53 -25.95 5.97
CA VAL A 36 -1.20 -26.65 7.20
C VAL A 36 0.27 -27.01 7.18
N GLN A 37 1.00 -26.58 8.21
CA GLN A 37 2.41 -26.91 8.42
C GLN A 37 2.62 -27.32 9.87
N ARG A 38 3.09 -28.52 10.09
CA ARG A 38 3.40 -29.05 11.42
C ARG A 38 4.60 -29.98 11.39
N THR A 39 5.45 -29.84 12.38
CA THR A 39 6.57 -30.74 12.63
C THR A 39 6.55 -31.27 14.07
N SER A 40 7.14 -32.43 14.31
CA SER A 40 7.21 -33.03 15.65
C SER A 40 8.27 -32.39 16.56
N ASN A 41 9.20 -31.61 16.02
CA ASN A 41 10.20 -30.87 16.80
C ASN A 41 10.78 -29.67 16.00
N ASP A 42 11.40 -28.73 16.70
CA ASP A 42 11.87 -27.45 16.20
C ASP A 42 13.06 -27.56 15.22
N THR A 43 13.81 -28.63 15.27
CA THR A 43 14.97 -28.85 14.38
C THR A 43 14.65 -29.80 13.23
N TYR A 44 13.38 -30.10 13.01
CA TYR A 44 12.92 -31.11 12.07
C TYR A 44 13.42 -30.89 10.65
N PHE A 45 13.25 -29.68 10.13
CA PHE A 45 13.68 -29.30 8.77
C PHE A 45 15.16 -29.53 8.54
N ARG A 46 16.01 -29.04 9.44
CA ARG A 46 17.48 -29.19 9.39
C ARG A 46 17.93 -30.64 9.54
N ASN A 47 17.34 -31.36 10.49
CA ASN A 47 17.75 -32.74 10.77
C ASN A 47 17.41 -33.71 9.64
N HIS A 48 16.40 -33.38 8.83
CA HIS A 48 15.93 -34.25 7.75
C HIS A 48 16.14 -33.63 6.35
N SER A 49 16.77 -32.43 6.26
CA SER A 49 17.05 -31.72 5.00
C SER A 49 15.82 -31.69 4.07
N ILE A 50 14.66 -31.34 4.64
CA ILE A 50 13.40 -31.36 3.90
C ILE A 50 13.33 -30.16 3.00
N ASN A 51 13.32 -30.42 1.67
CA ASN A 51 13.10 -29.41 0.64
C ASN A 51 11.97 -29.88 -0.27
N THR A 52 10.89 -29.13 -0.29
CA THR A 52 9.71 -29.38 -1.13
C THR A 52 9.22 -28.08 -1.70
N ILE A 53 8.22 -28.10 -2.59
CA ILE A 53 7.56 -26.89 -3.08
C ILE A 53 6.79 -26.13 -1.96
N LEU A 54 6.58 -26.73 -0.80
CA LEU A 54 5.81 -26.17 0.30
C LEU A 54 6.67 -25.66 1.46
N VAL A 55 7.89 -26.17 1.62
CA VAL A 55 8.79 -25.85 2.72
C VAL A 55 10.25 -26.05 2.32
N ASP A 56 11.14 -25.27 2.92
CA ASP A 56 12.59 -25.37 2.79
C ASP A 56 13.24 -25.82 4.11
N SER A 57 14.40 -26.49 4.02
CA SER A 57 15.17 -26.94 5.18
C SER A 57 15.65 -25.79 6.07
N GLU A 58 15.73 -24.58 5.53
CA GLU A 58 16.13 -23.35 6.24
C GLU A 58 14.95 -22.59 6.84
N ASP A 59 13.71 -23.02 6.59
CA ASP A 59 12.52 -22.39 7.14
C ASP A 59 12.57 -22.41 8.68
N THR A 60 12.35 -21.24 9.25
CA THR A 60 12.35 -21.04 10.71
C THR A 60 10.96 -20.84 11.28
N ASN A 61 9.95 -20.71 10.43
CA ASN A 61 8.57 -20.51 10.82
C ASN A 61 7.65 -21.54 10.17
N LEU A 62 6.67 -22.00 10.91
CA LEU A 62 5.54 -22.76 10.39
C LEU A 62 4.33 -21.84 10.27
N GLU A 63 3.62 -21.96 9.17
CA GLU A 63 2.42 -21.18 8.90
C GLU A 63 1.21 -22.08 8.72
N ASN A 64 0.16 -21.81 9.50
CA ASN A 64 -1.14 -22.45 9.36
C ASN A 64 -2.17 -21.37 9.06
N GLU A 65 -2.87 -21.48 7.95
CA GLU A 65 -3.83 -20.47 7.52
C GLU A 65 -5.09 -21.13 6.97
N ILE A 66 -6.23 -20.55 7.29
CA ILE A 66 -7.48 -20.71 6.56
C ILE A 66 -7.86 -19.35 5.99
N LYS A 67 -8.16 -19.29 4.69
CA LYS A 67 -8.49 -18.05 4.01
C LYS A 67 -9.63 -18.24 3.05
N TYR A 68 -10.62 -17.38 3.16
CA TYR A 68 -11.74 -17.30 2.23
C TYR A 68 -11.71 -15.97 1.51
N ASN A 69 -11.75 -16.01 0.19
CA ASN A 69 -11.81 -14.83 -0.67
C ASN A 69 -13.11 -14.89 -1.47
N PHE A 70 -13.81 -13.78 -1.51
CA PHE A 70 -14.99 -13.59 -2.35
C PHE A 70 -14.88 -12.26 -3.08
N SER A 71 -15.19 -12.27 -4.38
CA SER A 71 -15.21 -11.08 -5.22
C SER A 71 -16.40 -11.15 -6.18
N LYS A 72 -17.15 -10.07 -6.26
CA LYS A 72 -18.28 -9.92 -7.18
C LYS A 72 -18.43 -8.47 -7.60
N ASN A 73 -18.27 -8.18 -8.91
CA ASN A 73 -18.32 -6.82 -9.44
C ASN A 73 -17.41 -5.86 -8.66
N ASP A 74 -18.02 -4.93 -7.96
CA ASP A 74 -17.43 -3.85 -7.17
C ASP A 74 -17.34 -4.15 -5.66
N MET A 75 -17.50 -5.41 -5.26
CA MET A 75 -17.45 -5.87 -3.87
C MET A 75 -16.42 -6.98 -3.69
N PHE A 76 -15.65 -6.91 -2.61
CA PHE A 76 -14.80 -8.02 -2.17
C PHE A 76 -14.92 -8.27 -0.67
N LEU A 77 -14.67 -9.51 -0.28
CA LEU A 77 -14.60 -9.96 1.11
C LEU A 77 -13.47 -10.96 1.25
N ASN A 78 -12.51 -10.67 2.11
CA ASN A 78 -11.45 -11.58 2.49
C ASN A 78 -11.55 -11.86 3.98
N ILE A 79 -11.58 -13.12 4.36
CA ILE A 79 -11.59 -13.57 5.75
C ILE A 79 -10.44 -14.55 5.91
N ALA A 80 -9.53 -14.27 6.83
CA ALA A 80 -8.41 -15.15 7.13
C ALA A 80 -8.25 -15.38 8.62
N GLY A 81 -7.70 -16.53 8.95
CA GLY A 81 -7.20 -16.86 10.28
C GLY A 81 -5.90 -17.58 10.14
N SER A 82 -4.82 -17.01 10.72
CA SER A 82 -3.46 -17.53 10.58
C SER A 82 -2.82 -17.75 11.94
N VAL A 83 -2.02 -18.80 12.03
CA VAL A 83 -1.18 -19.11 13.20
C VAL A 83 0.23 -19.35 12.71
N TYR A 84 1.17 -18.56 13.22
CA TYR A 84 2.60 -18.68 12.95
C TYR A 84 3.29 -19.27 14.17
N GLU A 85 4.25 -20.17 13.94
CA GLU A 85 5.09 -20.77 14.97
C GLU A 85 6.56 -20.55 14.62
N ASP A 86 7.29 -19.76 15.45
CA ASP A 86 8.74 -19.58 15.31
C ASP A 86 9.50 -20.73 15.96
N LEU A 87 10.13 -21.56 15.15
CA LEU A 87 10.90 -22.74 15.56
C LEU A 87 12.19 -22.42 16.32
N ARG A 88 12.62 -21.15 16.32
CA ARG A 88 13.82 -20.68 17.05
C ARG A 88 13.51 -20.38 18.52
N VAL A 89 12.24 -20.21 18.85
CA VAL A 89 11.79 -19.83 20.19
C VAL A 89 11.25 -21.06 20.92
N THR A 90 11.74 -21.32 22.12
CA THR A 90 11.36 -22.50 22.94
C THR A 90 10.25 -22.24 23.94
N THR A 91 9.82 -20.99 24.11
CA THR A 91 8.78 -20.58 25.06
C THR A 91 7.42 -20.44 24.35
N ASN A 92 6.35 -20.22 25.12
CA ASN A 92 5.02 -19.93 24.58
C ASN A 92 4.96 -18.65 23.73
N SER A 93 6.00 -17.80 23.77
CA SER A 93 6.13 -16.63 22.92
C SER A 93 6.42 -16.96 21.44
N ARG A 94 6.55 -18.22 21.11
CA ARG A 94 6.80 -18.73 19.74
C ARG A 94 5.59 -18.58 18.81
N TYR A 95 4.39 -18.44 19.36
CA TYR A 95 3.18 -18.39 18.56
C TYR A 95 2.70 -16.95 18.33
N GLU A 96 2.30 -16.69 17.11
CA GLU A 96 1.55 -15.51 16.71
C GLU A 96 0.22 -15.93 16.09
N TYR A 97 -0.86 -15.37 16.60
CA TYR A 97 -2.22 -15.62 16.15
C TYR A 97 -2.81 -14.38 15.51
N ILE A 98 -3.19 -14.48 14.25
CA ILE A 98 -3.90 -13.44 13.51
C ILE A 98 -5.30 -13.97 13.20
N VAL A 99 -6.23 -13.82 14.12
CA VAL A 99 -7.57 -14.38 14.04
C VAL A 99 -8.58 -13.47 14.75
N PRO A 100 -9.53 -12.84 14.01
CA PRO A 100 -9.67 -12.83 12.58
C PRO A 100 -8.80 -11.77 11.91
N ASN A 101 -8.62 -11.91 10.59
CA ASN A 101 -8.22 -10.86 9.68
C ASN A 101 -9.31 -10.77 8.61
N ILE A 102 -10.11 -9.71 8.63
CA ILE A 102 -11.26 -9.52 7.74
C ILE A 102 -11.08 -8.22 6.97
N MET A 103 -11.16 -8.30 5.65
CA MET A 103 -11.18 -7.14 4.77
C MET A 103 -12.44 -7.19 3.93
N PHE A 104 -13.22 -6.12 3.97
CA PHE A 104 -14.40 -5.94 3.15
C PHE A 104 -14.29 -4.62 2.38
N GLY A 105 -14.63 -4.62 1.11
CA GLY A 105 -14.70 -3.42 0.32
C GLY A 105 -15.85 -3.45 -0.66
N LYS A 106 -16.42 -2.27 -0.90
CA LYS A 106 -17.46 -2.07 -1.90
C LYS A 106 -17.43 -0.65 -2.45
N THR A 107 -17.52 -0.54 -3.78
CA THR A 107 -17.68 0.73 -4.49
C THR A 107 -19.15 0.97 -4.83
N PHE A 108 -19.65 2.14 -4.54
CA PHE A 108 -20.99 2.60 -4.90
C PHE A 108 -20.87 3.72 -5.93
N PHE A 109 -21.59 3.60 -7.02
CA PHE A 109 -21.64 4.62 -8.06
C PHE A 109 -22.99 5.37 -8.02
N THR A 110 -22.91 6.67 -8.10
CA THR A 110 -24.10 7.54 -8.20
C THR A 110 -23.90 8.54 -9.34
N GLU A 111 -24.94 8.76 -10.12
CA GLU A 111 -24.87 9.71 -11.25
C GLU A 111 -24.55 11.15 -10.80
N LYS A 112 -25.07 11.57 -9.66
CA LYS A 112 -24.96 12.95 -9.17
C LYS A 112 -23.71 13.20 -8.34
N PHE A 113 -23.29 12.22 -7.52
CA PHE A 113 -22.24 12.45 -6.53
C PHE A 113 -20.93 11.68 -6.83
N GLY A 114 -20.86 10.96 -7.96
CA GLY A 114 -19.70 10.15 -8.34
C GLY A 114 -19.62 8.85 -7.56
N SER A 115 -18.42 8.42 -7.22
CA SER A 115 -18.16 7.16 -6.52
C SER A 115 -17.89 7.34 -5.04
N PHE A 116 -18.29 6.32 -4.27
CA PHE A 116 -17.94 6.14 -2.86
C PHE A 116 -17.33 4.76 -2.68
N ASP A 117 -16.08 4.71 -2.27
CA ASP A 117 -15.40 3.47 -1.93
C ASP A 117 -15.47 3.27 -0.41
N PHE A 118 -16.17 2.26 0.02
CA PHE A 118 -16.20 1.82 1.42
C PHE A 118 -15.22 0.66 1.61
N GLN A 119 -14.34 0.78 2.60
CA GLN A 119 -13.45 -0.30 3.00
C GLN A 119 -13.51 -0.47 4.52
N SER A 120 -13.57 -1.72 4.97
CA SER A 120 -13.54 -2.08 6.39
C SER A 120 -12.48 -3.16 6.60
N ASN A 121 -11.61 -2.94 7.57
CA ASN A 121 -10.55 -3.88 7.95
C ASN A 121 -10.63 -4.16 9.45
N ALA A 122 -10.92 -5.40 9.82
CA ALA A 122 -10.93 -5.88 11.19
C ALA A 122 -9.78 -6.87 11.41
N LEU A 123 -8.94 -6.59 12.38
CA LEU A 123 -7.76 -7.38 12.70
C LEU A 123 -7.68 -7.66 14.19
N HIS A 124 -7.49 -8.92 14.57
CA HIS A 124 -7.00 -9.28 15.89
C HIS A 124 -5.69 -10.04 15.76
N ASN A 125 -4.62 -9.45 16.27
CA ASN A 125 -3.30 -10.06 16.32
C ASN A 125 -2.87 -10.21 17.78
N ASN A 126 -2.54 -11.44 18.18
CA ASN A 126 -2.00 -11.78 19.48
C ASN A 126 -0.65 -12.48 19.28
N TYR A 127 0.41 -11.85 19.73
CA TYR A 127 1.77 -12.32 19.55
C TYR A 127 2.59 -12.24 20.83
N GLN A 128 3.47 -13.18 21.04
CA GLN A 128 4.25 -13.30 22.25
C GLN A 128 3.38 -13.33 23.52
N THR A 129 4.01 -13.21 24.70
CA THR A 129 3.28 -13.24 25.97
C THR A 129 2.62 -11.88 26.26
N ASN A 130 1.29 -11.85 26.26
CA ASN A 130 0.49 -10.64 26.58
C ASN A 130 0.70 -9.44 25.64
N LYS A 131 1.06 -9.65 24.38
CA LYS A 131 1.05 -8.61 23.38
C LYS A 131 -0.13 -8.84 22.44
N TYR A 132 -0.97 -7.86 22.26
CA TYR A 132 -2.08 -7.95 21.32
C TYR A 132 -2.45 -6.61 20.71
N LYS A 133 -3.02 -6.67 19.52
CA LYS A 133 -3.62 -5.57 18.79
C LYS A 133 -4.96 -6.03 18.23
N THR A 134 -6.02 -5.35 18.61
CA THR A 134 -7.34 -5.49 17.99
C THR A 134 -7.66 -4.17 17.33
N SER A 135 -8.02 -4.15 16.08
CA SER A 135 -8.38 -2.93 15.37
C SER A 135 -9.52 -3.17 14.38
N LEU A 136 -10.37 -2.16 14.27
CA LEU A 136 -11.38 -2.03 13.23
C LEU A 136 -11.19 -0.67 12.60
N THR A 137 -10.85 -0.65 11.32
CA THR A 137 -10.69 0.57 10.52
C THR A 137 -11.75 0.59 9.44
N ASN A 138 -12.50 1.69 9.35
CA ASN A 138 -13.50 1.91 8.33
C ASN A 138 -13.13 3.17 7.55
N ASP A 139 -12.99 3.03 6.24
CA ASP A 139 -12.66 4.11 5.31
C ASP A 139 -13.84 4.33 4.35
N VAL A 140 -14.17 5.59 4.13
CA VAL A 140 -15.08 6.02 3.07
C VAL A 140 -14.33 7.03 2.23
N ILE A 141 -14.07 6.73 0.96
CA ILE A 141 -13.43 7.62 0.01
C ILE A 141 -14.48 8.08 -1.00
N TRP A 142 -14.63 9.38 -1.13
CA TRP A 142 -15.55 10.01 -2.06
C TRP A 142 -14.81 10.66 -3.21
N ARG A 143 -15.20 10.31 -4.44
CA ARG A 143 -14.69 10.89 -5.69
C ARG A 143 -15.83 11.30 -6.60
N PRO A 144 -16.23 12.57 -6.57
CA PRO A 144 -17.19 13.10 -7.54
C PRO A 144 -16.60 13.11 -8.95
N SER A 145 -17.47 13.17 -9.93
CA SER A 145 -17.06 13.30 -11.33
C SER A 145 -16.24 14.58 -11.54
N SER A 146 -15.18 14.48 -12.31
CA SER A 146 -14.34 15.63 -12.67
C SER A 146 -15.14 16.65 -13.49
N HIS A 147 -14.92 17.93 -13.23
CA HIS A 147 -15.55 19.02 -13.96
C HIS A 147 -14.54 19.70 -14.89
N ILE A 148 -14.88 19.75 -16.18
CA ILE A 148 -14.06 20.43 -17.19
C ILE A 148 -14.67 21.80 -17.45
N THR A 149 -13.90 22.87 -17.23
CA THR A 149 -14.33 24.22 -17.51
C THR A 149 -14.24 24.56 -19.01
N LYS A 150 -14.93 25.60 -19.44
CA LYS A 150 -14.83 26.10 -20.84
C LYS A 150 -13.42 26.52 -21.24
N LYS A 151 -12.53 26.81 -20.30
CA LYS A 151 -11.12 27.18 -20.53
C LYS A 151 -10.19 25.94 -20.54
N GLY A 152 -10.72 24.72 -20.40
CA GLY A 152 -9.94 23.49 -20.42
C GLY A 152 -9.38 23.05 -19.06
N PHE A 153 -9.67 23.73 -17.96
CA PHE A 153 -9.27 23.24 -16.64
C PHE A 153 -10.07 22.00 -16.27
N VAL A 154 -9.36 20.96 -15.91
CA VAL A 154 -9.90 19.71 -15.36
C VAL A 154 -9.82 19.79 -13.85
N ASN A 155 -10.96 19.84 -13.19
CA ASN A 155 -11.07 19.99 -11.74
C ASN A 155 -11.64 18.72 -11.13
N SER A 156 -11.07 18.26 -10.03
CA SER A 156 -11.56 17.12 -9.28
C SER A 156 -11.51 17.40 -7.78
N LEU A 157 -12.44 16.79 -7.06
CA LEU A 157 -12.45 16.73 -5.61
C LEU A 157 -12.21 15.29 -5.17
N GLU A 158 -11.59 15.12 -4.05
CA GLU A 158 -11.48 13.82 -3.40
C GLU A 158 -11.58 14.03 -1.89
N GLY A 159 -12.39 13.22 -1.22
CA GLY A 159 -12.55 13.25 0.22
C GLY A 159 -12.41 11.88 0.82
N MET A 160 -11.90 11.79 2.04
CA MET A 160 -11.80 10.54 2.80
C MET A 160 -12.20 10.79 4.25
N LEU A 161 -13.00 9.87 4.77
CA LEU A 161 -13.27 9.75 6.21
C LEU A 161 -12.75 8.39 6.66
N ARG A 162 -11.98 8.38 7.75
CA ARG A 162 -11.45 7.18 8.40
C ARG A 162 -11.89 7.14 9.84
N ASN A 163 -12.55 6.06 10.24
CA ASN A 163 -12.81 5.73 11.62
C ASN A 163 -11.90 4.57 12.04
N ILE A 164 -11.16 4.76 13.14
CA ILE A 164 -10.28 3.74 13.70
C ILE A 164 -10.72 3.46 15.12
N ASN A 165 -11.05 2.20 15.38
CA ASN A 165 -11.30 1.69 16.72
C ASN A 165 -10.20 0.66 17.02
N TYR A 166 -9.48 0.85 18.13
CA TYR A 166 -8.45 -0.12 18.48
C TYR A 166 -8.32 -0.32 19.98
N LYS A 167 -7.78 -1.48 20.31
CA LYS A 167 -7.30 -1.84 21.63
C LYS A 167 -5.96 -2.53 21.48
N ALA A 168 -4.95 -2.07 22.20
CA ALA A 168 -3.60 -2.61 22.07
C ALA A 168 -2.95 -2.75 23.43
N ARG A 169 -2.02 -3.70 23.55
CA ARG A 169 -1.21 -3.92 24.73
C ARG A 169 0.22 -4.25 24.36
N LYS A 170 1.17 -3.52 24.93
CA LYS A 170 2.62 -3.69 24.73
C LYS A 170 3.03 -3.65 23.25
N THR A 171 2.39 -2.80 22.43
CA THR A 171 2.74 -2.57 21.05
C THR A 171 3.47 -1.24 20.91
N ASN A 172 4.43 -1.15 19.98
CA ASN A 172 5.16 0.10 19.74
C ASN A 172 4.39 1.06 18.83
N GLU A 173 3.38 0.56 18.11
CA GLU A 173 2.64 1.30 17.09
C GLU A 173 1.41 2.03 17.61
N LEU A 174 0.84 1.55 18.72
CA LEU A 174 -0.39 2.06 19.29
C LEU A 174 -0.20 2.30 20.77
N LYS A 175 -0.92 3.27 21.32
CA LYS A 175 -0.89 3.54 22.77
C LYS A 175 -1.42 2.34 23.54
N ASP A 176 -0.71 1.96 24.61
CA ASP A 176 -1.17 0.98 25.59
C ASP A 176 -2.32 1.60 26.35
N ALA A 177 -3.54 1.32 25.94
CA ALA A 177 -4.73 1.96 26.45
C ALA A 177 -5.92 0.99 26.42
N GLY A 178 -6.99 1.39 27.05
CA GLY A 178 -8.32 0.81 26.80
C GLY A 178 -8.73 0.95 25.34
N THR A 179 -10.01 0.81 25.04
CA THR A 179 -10.52 1.03 23.69
C THR A 179 -10.38 2.50 23.30
N VAL A 180 -9.74 2.76 22.17
CA VAL A 180 -9.57 4.09 21.56
C VAL A 180 -10.43 4.15 20.32
N ASN A 181 -11.13 5.27 20.14
CA ASN A 181 -11.89 5.58 18.94
C ASN A 181 -11.37 6.90 18.38
N GLU A 182 -10.94 6.89 17.13
CA GLU A 182 -10.43 8.05 16.42
C GLU A 182 -11.19 8.24 15.11
N MET A 183 -11.47 9.49 14.77
CA MET A 183 -12.05 9.84 13.47
C MET A 183 -11.20 10.90 12.80
N HIS A 184 -10.82 10.63 11.57
CA HIS A 184 -10.01 11.51 10.74
C HIS A 184 -10.72 11.80 9.43
N GLY A 185 -10.51 13.01 8.91
CA GLY A 185 -11.03 13.41 7.62
C GLY A 185 -9.98 14.14 6.81
N VAL A 186 -10.03 13.98 5.50
CA VAL A 186 -9.21 14.75 4.55
C VAL A 186 -10.02 15.09 3.32
N LEU A 187 -9.81 16.31 2.81
CA LEU A 187 -10.41 16.80 1.58
C LEU A 187 -9.31 17.39 0.71
N ALA A 188 -9.36 17.09 -0.58
CA ALA A 188 -8.45 17.64 -1.57
C ALA A 188 -9.19 18.13 -2.80
N TYR A 189 -8.72 19.26 -3.33
CA TYR A 189 -9.10 19.79 -4.63
C TYR A 189 -7.89 19.78 -5.55
N LYS A 190 -8.05 19.18 -6.73
CA LYS A 190 -7.02 19.11 -7.76
C LYS A 190 -7.50 19.79 -9.03
N SER A 191 -6.64 20.57 -9.65
CA SER A 191 -6.87 21.24 -10.94
C SER A 191 -5.67 21.02 -11.86
N SER A 192 -5.92 20.71 -13.11
CA SER A 192 -4.91 20.62 -14.15
C SER A 192 -5.36 21.33 -15.42
N LEU A 193 -4.40 21.82 -16.19
CA LEU A 193 -4.67 22.47 -17.49
C LEU A 193 -3.84 21.79 -18.59
N PRO A 194 -4.34 20.70 -19.20
CA PRO A 194 -3.65 20.05 -20.29
C PRO A 194 -3.73 20.93 -21.56
N MET A 195 -2.59 21.35 -22.05
CA MET A 195 -2.43 22.14 -23.26
C MET A 195 -1.74 21.32 -24.32
N LYS A 196 -2.38 21.13 -25.47
CA LYS A 196 -1.87 20.37 -26.60
C LYS A 196 -1.30 21.30 -27.68
N LYS A 197 -0.10 20.98 -28.19
CA LYS A 197 0.48 21.61 -29.37
C LYS A 197 0.73 20.54 -30.42
N ASP A 198 0.02 20.63 -31.53
CA ASP A 198 0.17 19.73 -32.65
C ASP A 198 1.31 20.15 -33.57
N GLY A 199 2.15 19.19 -33.93
CA GLY A 199 3.18 19.27 -35.00
C GLY A 199 2.86 18.27 -36.10
N ILE A 200 3.77 18.12 -37.08
CA ILE A 200 3.60 17.21 -38.24
C ILE A 200 3.64 15.75 -37.78
N ASN A 201 4.73 15.32 -37.17
CA ASN A 201 4.98 13.92 -36.77
C ASN A 201 4.77 13.68 -35.30
N TYR A 202 4.71 14.73 -34.49
CA TYR A 202 4.57 14.68 -33.04
C TYR A 202 3.54 15.70 -32.58
N TYR A 203 3.00 15.43 -31.39
CA TYR A 203 2.29 16.45 -30.62
C TYR A 203 2.78 16.43 -29.17
N ASN A 204 2.75 17.59 -28.56
CA ASN A 204 3.19 17.77 -27.18
C ASN A 204 2.01 18.11 -26.30
N ILE A 205 2.02 17.59 -25.08
CA ILE A 205 1.05 17.96 -24.05
C ILE A 205 1.84 18.56 -22.88
N PHE A 206 1.47 19.75 -22.46
CA PHE A 206 2.01 20.40 -21.28
C PHE A 206 0.86 20.63 -20.29
N SER A 207 1.00 20.10 -19.06
CA SER A 207 -0.07 20.10 -18.06
C SER A 207 0.46 20.60 -16.72
N PRO A 208 0.31 21.88 -16.38
CA PRO A 208 0.49 22.34 -15.01
C PRO A 208 -0.58 21.72 -14.12
N ASN A 209 -0.18 21.27 -12.95
CA ASN A 209 -1.00 20.60 -11.95
C ASN A 209 -0.92 21.34 -10.62
N PHE A 210 -2.05 21.47 -9.99
CA PHE A 210 -2.22 22.11 -8.69
C PHE A 210 -3.13 21.26 -7.83
N MET A 211 -2.79 21.09 -6.54
CA MET A 211 -3.66 20.44 -5.58
C MET A 211 -3.59 21.18 -4.25
N VAL A 212 -4.72 21.38 -3.61
CA VAL A 212 -4.82 21.81 -2.21
C VAL A 212 -5.43 20.66 -1.42
N ARG A 213 -4.81 20.33 -0.31
CA ARG A 213 -5.23 19.26 0.58
C ARG A 213 -5.34 19.80 2.00
N TYR A 214 -6.42 19.46 2.69
CA TYR A 214 -6.65 19.83 4.07
C TYR A 214 -7.16 18.65 4.88
N ALA A 215 -6.50 18.35 5.99
CA ALA A 215 -6.95 17.39 7.00
C ALA A 215 -6.90 18.06 8.38
N PRO A 216 -8.05 18.32 9.01
CA PRO A 216 -8.11 18.85 10.37
C PRO A 216 -7.79 17.76 11.40
N GLY A 217 -7.28 18.16 12.56
CA GLY A 217 -7.14 17.30 13.71
C GLY A 217 -5.70 17.03 14.10
N HIS A 218 -5.36 15.79 14.31
CA HIS A 218 -4.04 15.30 14.71
C HIS A 218 -3.70 14.05 13.92
N MET A 219 -2.42 13.72 13.85
CA MET A 219 -1.93 12.49 13.22
C MET A 219 -1.10 11.66 14.19
N LYS A 220 -0.86 10.42 13.82
CA LYS A 220 0.12 9.56 14.50
C LYS A 220 1.54 10.04 14.18
N ASN A 221 2.46 9.84 15.11
CA ASN A 221 3.86 10.09 14.87
C ASN A 221 4.44 9.05 13.89
N LEU A 222 4.79 9.50 12.71
CA LEU A 222 5.34 8.71 11.60
C LEU A 222 6.81 9.07 11.31
N ARG A 223 7.45 9.90 12.13
CA ARG A 223 8.80 10.43 11.91
C ARG A 223 9.84 9.34 11.62
N GLY A 224 9.74 8.19 12.29
CA GLY A 224 10.64 7.05 12.09
C GLY A 224 10.30 6.15 10.90
N LYS A 225 9.24 6.42 10.16
CA LYS A 225 8.86 5.62 8.99
C LYS A 225 9.69 5.98 7.77
N ASN A 226 10.15 4.96 7.05
CA ASN A 226 10.93 5.13 5.82
C ASN A 226 10.01 5.37 4.62
N ILE A 227 9.40 6.55 4.54
CA ILE A 227 8.49 6.95 3.46
C ILE A 227 9.22 7.92 2.55
N ILE A 228 9.26 7.60 1.26
CA ILE A 228 9.89 8.43 0.22
C ILE A 228 8.79 9.05 -0.61
N LEU A 229 8.85 10.38 -0.75
CA LEU A 229 8.04 11.10 -1.73
C LEU A 229 8.58 10.81 -3.12
N ASN A 230 7.69 10.48 -4.03
CA ASN A 230 7.96 10.32 -5.45
C ASN A 230 6.78 10.89 -6.26
N TYR A 231 6.91 10.95 -7.58
CA TYR A 231 5.86 11.54 -8.41
C TYR A 231 4.54 10.74 -8.35
N THR A 232 4.62 9.42 -8.16
CA THR A 232 3.44 8.54 -8.09
C THR A 232 2.55 8.83 -6.87
N ASN A 233 3.16 9.15 -5.71
CA ASN A 233 2.42 9.45 -4.48
C ASN A 233 2.23 10.96 -4.22
N LEU A 234 2.79 11.81 -5.09
CA LEU A 234 2.79 13.27 -4.91
C LEU A 234 1.37 13.84 -4.73
N TYR A 235 0.42 13.40 -5.55
CA TYR A 235 -0.98 13.86 -5.55
C TYR A 235 -1.92 12.93 -4.78
N SER A 236 -1.41 12.00 -3.99
CA SER A 236 -2.25 11.15 -3.14
C SER A 236 -2.84 11.97 -1.99
N LEU A 237 -4.05 11.60 -1.53
CA LEU A 237 -4.67 12.18 -0.33
C LEU A 237 -3.75 12.07 0.88
N ASN A 238 -3.07 10.93 1.02
CA ASN A 238 -2.06 10.68 2.02
C ASN A 238 -0.84 10.05 1.35
N LYS A 239 0.36 10.51 1.71
CA LYS A 239 1.62 9.94 1.22
C LYS A 239 2.06 8.75 2.06
N THR A 240 1.46 8.63 3.23
CA THR A 240 1.63 7.54 4.19
C THR A 240 0.39 6.65 4.23
N SER A 241 0.44 5.56 4.97
CA SER A 241 -0.74 4.71 5.24
C SER A 241 -1.74 5.33 6.21
N GLU A 242 -1.33 6.40 6.91
CA GLU A 242 -2.16 7.13 7.88
C GLU A 242 -2.63 8.46 7.28
N ILE A 243 -3.66 9.05 7.87
CA ILE A 243 -4.09 10.39 7.48
C ILE A 243 -3.12 11.41 8.08
N GLU A 244 -2.49 12.17 7.21
CA GLU A 244 -1.57 13.24 7.55
C GLU A 244 -2.37 14.50 7.86
N ASP A 245 -2.13 15.16 8.99
CA ASP A 245 -2.83 16.39 9.33
C ASP A 245 -2.25 17.63 8.63
N GLY A 246 -3.02 18.70 8.62
CA GLY A 246 -2.60 20.01 8.16
C GLY A 246 -3.11 20.38 6.76
N LEU A 247 -2.68 21.59 6.36
CA LEU A 247 -2.94 22.17 5.05
C LEU A 247 -1.67 22.07 4.21
N SER A 248 -1.79 21.50 3.01
CA SER A 248 -0.69 21.45 2.04
C SER A 248 -1.17 21.83 0.65
N THR A 249 -0.26 22.43 -0.12
CA THR A 249 -0.42 22.75 -1.54
C THR A 249 0.60 21.97 -2.32
N ILE A 250 0.20 21.36 -3.40
CA ILE A 250 1.08 20.62 -4.30
C ILE A 250 1.08 21.32 -5.66
N LEU A 251 2.27 21.62 -6.15
CA LEU A 251 2.48 22.16 -7.49
C LEU A 251 3.30 21.17 -8.30
N GLY A 252 2.96 21.05 -9.55
CA GLY A 252 3.74 20.24 -10.46
C GLY A 252 3.36 20.46 -11.91
N LEU A 253 4.09 19.81 -12.77
CA LEU A 253 3.87 19.86 -14.21
C LEU A 253 4.16 18.52 -14.87
N ASP A 254 3.43 18.23 -15.92
CA ASP A 254 3.69 17.13 -16.82
C ASP A 254 3.96 17.67 -18.21
N PHE A 255 4.96 17.08 -18.87
CA PHE A 255 5.25 17.33 -20.28
C PHE A 255 5.38 16.00 -21.00
N LYS A 256 4.61 15.83 -22.09
CA LYS A 256 4.60 14.60 -22.87
C LYS A 256 4.84 14.91 -24.34
N VAL A 257 5.64 14.07 -24.98
CA VAL A 257 5.86 14.06 -26.43
C VAL A 257 5.32 12.75 -26.99
N ASN A 258 4.30 12.85 -27.82
CA ASN A 258 3.66 11.71 -28.46
C ASN A 258 3.95 11.72 -29.96
N GLN A 259 4.36 10.58 -30.49
CA GLN A 259 4.54 10.37 -31.93
C GLN A 259 3.19 10.00 -32.54
N LYS A 260 2.85 10.67 -33.64
CA LYS A 260 1.72 10.31 -34.50
C LYS A 260 2.07 9.06 -35.30
N GLY A 261 1.30 8.00 -35.13
CA GLY A 261 1.50 6.77 -35.92
C GLY A 261 0.85 6.83 -37.28
N THR A 262 1.23 5.90 -38.14
CA THR A 262 0.48 5.61 -39.37
C THR A 262 -0.71 4.73 -39.00
N GLY A 263 -1.90 5.35 -38.91
CA GLY A 263 -3.12 4.74 -38.35
C GLY A 263 -3.51 5.34 -37.02
N GLU A 264 -4.32 4.61 -36.23
CA GLU A 264 -4.83 5.09 -34.92
C GLU A 264 -3.87 4.89 -33.74
N VAL A 265 -2.69 4.29 -33.95
CA VAL A 265 -1.76 3.96 -32.87
C VAL A 265 -0.82 5.14 -32.61
N GLU A 266 -1.11 5.90 -31.57
CA GLU A 266 -0.24 6.94 -31.05
C GLU A 266 0.74 6.35 -30.02
N ARG A 267 1.95 6.92 -29.94
CA ARG A 267 2.99 6.43 -29.04
C ARG A 267 3.64 7.54 -28.25
N GLU A 268 3.62 7.42 -26.93
CA GLU A 268 4.38 8.29 -26.05
C GLU A 268 5.89 8.01 -26.25
N LYS A 269 6.66 9.04 -26.60
CA LYS A 269 8.11 8.99 -26.78
C LYS A 269 8.87 9.45 -25.58
N LEU A 270 8.39 10.49 -24.94
CA LEU A 270 9.01 11.11 -23.77
C LEU A 270 7.91 11.60 -22.85
N SER A 271 8.02 11.33 -21.56
CA SER A 271 7.31 12.06 -20.53
C SER A 271 8.28 12.55 -19.47
N LEU A 272 8.02 13.77 -18.99
CA LEU A 272 8.69 14.42 -17.89
C LEU A 272 7.64 14.89 -16.91
N SER A 273 7.74 14.47 -15.67
CA SER A 273 6.86 14.87 -14.57
C SER A 273 7.68 15.42 -13.42
N LEU A 274 7.29 16.56 -12.88
CA LEU A 274 7.95 17.24 -11.77
C LEU A 274 6.92 17.74 -10.77
N GLY A 275 7.27 17.78 -9.49
CA GLY A 275 6.42 18.44 -8.51
C GLY A 275 7.00 18.48 -7.11
N GLN A 276 6.33 19.25 -6.26
CA GLN A 276 6.74 19.55 -4.88
C GLN A 276 5.53 19.80 -4.00
N VAL A 277 5.66 19.45 -2.72
CA VAL A 277 4.66 19.73 -1.67
C VAL A 277 5.10 20.95 -0.87
N PHE A 278 4.14 21.83 -0.62
CA PHE A 278 4.29 23.03 0.23
C PHE A 278 3.34 22.90 1.41
N ASN A 279 3.86 22.64 2.59
CA ASN A 279 3.11 22.55 3.83
C ASN A 279 2.93 23.95 4.43
N HIS A 280 1.71 24.26 4.89
CA HIS A 280 1.47 25.56 5.56
C HIS A 280 2.30 25.70 6.86
N LYS A 281 2.51 24.59 7.55
CA LYS A 281 3.33 24.49 8.77
C LYS A 281 4.22 23.26 8.70
N GLU A 282 5.37 23.34 9.38
CA GLU A 282 6.18 22.17 9.66
C GLU A 282 5.43 21.20 10.56
N ASN A 283 5.62 19.91 10.33
CA ASN A 283 4.96 18.86 11.08
C ASN A 283 5.99 17.79 11.52
N ASN A 284 6.41 17.86 12.75
CA ASN A 284 7.43 16.96 13.32
C ASN A 284 6.96 15.50 13.44
N ASP A 285 5.69 15.22 13.29
CA ASP A 285 5.14 13.86 13.27
C ASP A 285 5.23 13.21 11.88
N MET A 286 5.53 13.98 10.85
CA MET A 286 5.76 13.49 9.49
C MET A 286 7.17 12.87 9.36
N PRO A 287 7.36 11.94 8.39
CA PRO A 287 8.68 11.41 8.06
C PRO A 287 9.66 12.53 7.65
N SER A 288 10.88 12.49 8.17
CA SER A 288 11.93 13.44 7.80
C SER A 288 12.52 13.18 6.40
N LYS A 289 12.37 11.95 5.88
CA LYS A 289 12.77 11.65 4.51
C LYS A 289 11.94 12.44 3.50
N SER A 290 12.59 12.86 2.43
CA SER A 290 12.01 13.73 1.40
C SER A 290 11.47 15.04 1.97
N SER A 291 12.01 15.51 3.10
CA SER A 291 11.63 16.76 3.76
C SER A 291 10.12 16.94 3.98
N LEU A 292 9.41 15.82 4.22
CA LEU A 292 7.95 15.83 4.42
C LEU A 292 7.54 16.51 5.72
N ASP A 293 8.41 16.55 6.72
CA ASP A 293 8.25 17.25 8.00
C ASP A 293 8.44 18.76 7.89
N GLN A 294 9.02 19.27 6.79
CA GLN A 294 9.34 20.67 6.55
C GLN A 294 8.23 21.40 5.79
N LYS A 295 8.37 22.74 5.68
CA LYS A 295 7.45 23.56 4.87
C LYS A 295 7.52 23.25 3.38
N MET A 296 8.67 22.85 2.89
CA MET A 296 8.92 22.47 1.50
C MET A 296 9.48 21.07 1.46
N SER A 297 8.81 20.17 0.77
CA SER A 297 9.35 18.83 0.52
C SER A 297 10.48 18.86 -0.49
N ASP A 298 11.14 17.74 -0.68
CA ASP A 298 11.97 17.53 -1.86
C ASP A 298 11.19 17.79 -3.14
N VAL A 299 11.91 18.21 -4.19
CA VAL A 299 11.43 18.22 -5.57
C VAL A 299 11.53 16.80 -6.11
N VAL A 300 10.42 16.24 -6.52
CA VAL A 300 10.38 14.89 -7.08
C VAL A 300 10.04 14.92 -8.56
N GLY A 301 10.61 13.96 -9.30
CA GLY A 301 10.32 13.86 -10.71
C GLY A 301 10.52 12.47 -11.28
N GLU A 302 9.97 12.31 -12.48
CA GLU A 302 10.04 11.10 -13.27
C GLU A 302 10.23 11.44 -14.74
N ILE A 303 11.14 10.76 -15.39
CA ILE A 303 11.42 10.86 -16.84
C ILE A 303 11.25 9.48 -17.44
N ASN A 304 10.34 9.33 -18.40
CA ASN A 304 10.14 8.10 -19.13
C ASN A 304 10.50 8.34 -20.60
N TYR A 305 11.39 7.52 -21.15
CA TYR A 305 11.81 7.61 -22.53
C TYR A 305 11.67 6.28 -23.27
N ASN A 306 10.78 6.24 -24.26
CA ASN A 306 10.54 5.08 -25.11
C ASN A 306 11.36 5.21 -26.40
N PHE A 307 12.55 4.60 -26.43
CA PHE A 307 13.48 4.72 -27.58
C PHE A 307 13.14 3.76 -28.72
N SER A 308 12.49 2.64 -28.43
CA SER A 308 12.04 1.66 -29.43
C SER A 308 10.64 1.13 -29.13
N GLU A 309 10.12 0.18 -29.91
CA GLU A 309 8.81 -0.43 -29.64
C GLU A 309 8.80 -1.30 -28.40
N ILE A 310 9.95 -1.84 -28.07
CA ILE A 310 10.15 -2.75 -26.94
C ILE A 310 11.10 -2.15 -25.90
N GLY A 311 11.69 -0.97 -26.16
CA GLY A 311 12.72 -0.40 -25.31
C GLY A 311 12.26 0.86 -24.57
N LYS A 312 12.37 0.85 -23.25
CA LYS A 312 11.98 1.93 -22.35
C LYS A 312 13.06 2.18 -21.30
N ILE A 313 13.27 3.44 -20.95
CA ILE A 313 14.09 3.89 -19.82
C ILE A 313 13.23 4.76 -18.93
N ASP A 314 13.19 4.45 -17.66
CA ASP A 314 12.53 5.23 -16.62
C ASP A 314 13.56 5.73 -15.61
N TYR A 315 13.54 7.01 -15.33
CA TYR A 315 14.38 7.64 -14.30
C TYR A 315 13.51 8.39 -13.32
N LYS A 316 13.61 8.02 -12.02
CA LYS A 316 12.90 8.67 -10.92
C LYS A 316 13.92 9.30 -9.99
N PHE A 317 13.60 10.47 -9.47
CA PHE A 317 14.48 11.19 -8.56
C PHE A 317 13.72 12.00 -7.50
N SER A 318 14.41 12.26 -6.39
CA SER A 318 14.03 13.18 -5.34
C SER A 318 15.26 14.01 -4.95
N VAL A 319 15.18 15.32 -5.13
CA VAL A 319 16.24 16.27 -4.83
C VAL A 319 15.78 17.19 -3.71
N ASP A 320 16.64 17.42 -2.72
CA ASP A 320 16.36 18.37 -1.65
C ASP A 320 15.92 19.74 -2.20
N HIS A 321 15.03 20.41 -1.49
CA HIS A 321 14.46 21.70 -1.92
C HIS A 321 15.52 22.81 -2.15
N ASN A 322 16.73 22.68 -1.60
CA ASN A 322 17.86 23.55 -1.88
C ASN A 322 18.74 23.08 -3.04
N PHE A 323 18.42 21.96 -3.67
CA PHE A 323 19.17 21.31 -4.75
C PHE A 323 20.60 20.90 -4.39
N ASN A 324 20.89 20.68 -3.11
CA ASN A 324 22.20 20.28 -2.63
C ASN A 324 22.41 18.76 -2.63
N ASP A 325 21.35 18.00 -2.31
CA ASP A 325 21.41 16.57 -2.10
C ASP A 325 20.38 15.83 -2.97
N LEU A 326 20.85 14.77 -3.64
CA LEU A 326 20.01 13.82 -4.36
C LEU A 326 19.62 12.71 -3.38
N ASN A 327 18.43 12.83 -2.76
CA ASN A 327 17.97 11.94 -1.71
C ASN A 327 17.49 10.57 -2.22
N TYR A 328 17.06 10.50 -3.47
CA TYR A 328 16.65 9.29 -4.13
C TYR A 328 16.86 9.37 -5.63
N ASN A 329 17.34 8.28 -6.22
CA ASN A 329 17.30 8.07 -7.65
C ASN A 329 17.12 6.57 -7.97
N GLU A 330 16.45 6.32 -9.06
CA GLU A 330 16.21 4.98 -9.59
C GLU A 330 16.22 5.04 -11.11
N ILE A 331 16.97 4.16 -11.72
CA ILE A 331 16.94 3.96 -13.18
C ILE A 331 16.46 2.54 -13.44
N SER A 332 15.44 2.39 -14.25
CA SER A 332 14.97 1.10 -14.74
C SER A 332 14.93 1.08 -16.25
N THR A 333 15.21 -0.08 -16.83
CA THR A 333 15.17 -0.32 -18.27
C THR A 333 14.37 -1.57 -18.55
N GLU A 334 13.55 -1.50 -19.58
CA GLU A 334 12.78 -2.61 -20.12
C GLU A 334 13.16 -2.78 -21.59
N LEU A 335 13.43 -4.04 -22.00
CA LEU A 335 13.84 -4.42 -23.37
C LEU A 335 12.96 -5.54 -23.90
#